data_92c636670eec152b4eca1980bc12f9fe
#
_entry.id   92c636670eec152b4eca1980bc12f9fe
#
_cell.length_a   1.000
_cell.length_b   1.000
_cell.length_c   1.000
_cell.angle_alpha   90.00
_cell.angle_beta   90.00
_cell.angle_gamma   90.00
#
_symmetry.space_group_name_H-M   'P 1'
#
loop_
_entity.id
_entity.type
_entity.pdbx_description
1 polymer ?
#
loop_
_entity_poly.entity_id
_entity_poly.type
_entity_poly.pdbx_seq_one_letter_code
_entity_poly.pdbx_strand_id
1 'polypeptide(L)'
;MSAGAIAATEVAWELLTSYSSVLLAAELLFCVPNLPRRSHFAARFGAVLVVCGIGLNSYLWTSTVVGGWGVTPFAAVVFIASVAALRALFDAGWDVAFFFGAAAYSVEGITYFIRRADAYFGWFAAMGLWGNVVKLALVALTLLVVYRVLVLRYQGGGLPSVSNGFLLAFVAVTLLVVNLMSTWVRVSGAQGALTATYGIICNVLLLTVQFDVFRRSSLERERDLALRLDRERLRQQRASRENIELINVKCHDLKHQIAALRTMPSSEERD
;
A
#
# COMPACT_ATOMS: atom_id res chain seq x y z
N MET A 1 -38.21 -1.07 -21.13
CA MET A 1 -36.98 -1.89 -21.19
C MET A 1 -37.41 -3.34 -21.29
N SER A 2 -36.83 -4.13 -22.18
CA SER A 2 -37.11 -5.57 -22.27
C SER A 2 -36.61 -6.29 -21.02
N ALA A 3 -37.26 -7.37 -20.60
CA ALA A 3 -36.84 -8.16 -19.43
C ALA A 3 -35.37 -8.59 -19.50
N GLY A 4 -34.85 -8.86 -20.69
CA GLY A 4 -33.43 -9.16 -20.92
C GLY A 4 -32.49 -7.98 -20.65
N ALA A 5 -32.90 -6.74 -20.93
CA ALA A 5 -32.09 -5.56 -20.63
C ALA A 5 -32.01 -5.28 -19.11
N ILE A 6 -33.10 -5.56 -18.38
CA ILE A 6 -33.11 -5.43 -16.92
C ILE A 6 -32.19 -6.47 -16.29
N ALA A 7 -32.28 -7.73 -16.71
CA ALA A 7 -31.39 -8.79 -16.21
C ALA A 7 -29.91 -8.51 -16.51
N ALA A 8 -29.58 -8.01 -17.71
CA ALA A 8 -28.22 -7.66 -18.08
C ALA A 8 -27.67 -6.49 -17.22
N THR A 9 -28.50 -5.50 -16.90
CA THR A 9 -28.09 -4.40 -16.02
C THR A 9 -27.87 -4.88 -14.58
N GLU A 10 -28.69 -5.74 -14.03
CA GLU A 10 -28.53 -6.33 -12.69
C GLU A 10 -27.21 -7.11 -12.60
N VAL A 11 -26.92 -7.97 -13.57
CA VAL A 11 -25.64 -8.72 -13.60
C VAL A 11 -24.44 -7.75 -13.67
N ALA A 12 -24.50 -6.70 -14.49
CA ALA A 12 -23.42 -5.72 -14.57
C ALA A 12 -23.19 -4.99 -13.23
N TRP A 13 -24.26 -4.64 -12.51
CA TRP A 13 -24.16 -4.01 -11.19
C TRP A 13 -23.55 -4.93 -10.15
N GLU A 14 -23.96 -6.19 -10.11
CA GLU A 14 -23.41 -7.19 -9.20
C GLU A 14 -21.93 -7.49 -9.49
N LEU A 15 -21.53 -7.53 -10.76
CA LEU A 15 -20.14 -7.68 -11.16
C LEU A 15 -19.28 -6.51 -10.67
N LEU A 16 -19.75 -5.26 -10.86
CA LEU A 16 -19.02 -4.04 -10.45
C LEU A 16 -18.88 -3.90 -8.93
N THR A 17 -19.89 -4.32 -8.18
CA THR A 17 -19.89 -4.22 -6.72
C THR A 17 -19.44 -5.51 -6.03
N SER A 18 -18.97 -6.50 -6.79
CA SER A 18 -18.47 -7.77 -6.24
C SER A 18 -17.19 -7.55 -5.40
N TYR A 19 -16.91 -8.51 -4.53
CA TYR A 19 -15.72 -8.54 -3.69
C TYR A 19 -14.43 -8.32 -4.50
N SER A 20 -14.25 -9.09 -5.57
CA SER A 20 -13.05 -9.02 -6.41
C SER A 20 -12.87 -7.68 -7.12
N SER A 21 -13.95 -7.07 -7.60
CA SER A 21 -13.92 -5.78 -8.31
C SER A 21 -13.59 -4.61 -7.37
N VAL A 22 -14.20 -4.60 -6.17
CA VAL A 22 -13.93 -3.57 -5.16
C VAL A 22 -12.53 -3.70 -4.58
N LEU A 23 -12.06 -4.94 -4.34
CA LEU A 23 -10.70 -5.20 -3.89
C LEU A 23 -9.66 -4.68 -4.90
N LEU A 24 -9.82 -5.02 -6.19
CA LEU A 24 -8.95 -4.55 -7.27
C LEU A 24 -8.95 -3.02 -7.38
N ALA A 25 -10.13 -2.39 -7.30
CA ALA A 25 -10.25 -0.93 -7.34
C ALA A 25 -9.52 -0.28 -6.15
N ALA A 26 -9.65 -0.83 -4.94
CA ALA A 26 -8.95 -0.35 -3.76
C ALA A 26 -7.43 -0.56 -3.86
N GLU A 27 -6.98 -1.70 -4.37
CA GLU A 27 -5.55 -1.97 -4.62
C GLU A 27 -4.93 -0.98 -5.60
N LEU A 28 -5.62 -0.71 -6.70
CA LEU A 28 -5.16 0.29 -7.68
C LEU A 28 -5.13 1.69 -7.08
N LEU A 29 -6.10 2.03 -6.24
CA LEU A 29 -6.17 3.32 -5.55
C LEU A 29 -4.91 3.57 -4.71
N PHE A 30 -4.40 2.55 -4.02
CA PHE A 30 -3.18 2.64 -3.21
C PHE A 30 -1.90 2.55 -4.05
N CYS A 31 -1.87 1.66 -5.04
CA CYS A 31 -0.63 1.33 -5.74
C CYS A 31 -0.27 2.30 -6.86
N VAL A 32 -1.27 2.80 -7.62
CA VAL A 32 -1.03 3.69 -8.78
C VAL A 32 -0.27 4.98 -8.43
N PRO A 33 -0.59 5.68 -7.32
CA PRO A 33 0.13 6.89 -6.95
C PRO A 33 1.46 6.64 -6.24
N ASN A 34 1.67 5.43 -5.66
CA ASN A 34 2.78 5.17 -4.76
C ASN A 34 3.86 4.24 -5.34
N LEU A 35 3.55 3.47 -6.38
CA LEU A 35 4.46 2.45 -6.90
C LEU A 35 4.84 2.69 -8.37
N PRO A 36 6.10 2.41 -8.75
CA PRO A 36 6.53 2.48 -10.14
C PRO A 36 5.86 1.35 -10.95
N ARG A 37 5.37 1.70 -12.12
CA ARG A 37 4.72 0.76 -13.05
C ARG A 37 5.77 -0.06 -13.79
N ARG A 38 5.50 -1.35 -13.98
CA ARG A 38 6.36 -2.20 -14.82
C ARG A 38 6.15 -1.92 -16.30
N SER A 39 7.12 -2.34 -17.11
CA SER A 39 7.02 -2.32 -18.58
C SER A 39 5.75 -3.04 -19.06
N HIS A 40 5.14 -2.55 -20.14
CA HIS A 40 3.88 -3.08 -20.70
C HIS A 40 2.71 -3.09 -19.70
N PHE A 41 2.62 -2.07 -18.84
CA PHE A 41 1.57 -1.96 -17.81
C PHE A 41 0.16 -2.15 -18.37
N ALA A 42 -0.17 -1.53 -19.50
CA ALA A 42 -1.51 -1.62 -20.09
C ALA A 42 -1.91 -3.06 -20.47
N ALA A 43 -0.98 -3.81 -21.09
CA ALA A 43 -1.24 -5.21 -21.45
C ALA A 43 -1.40 -6.10 -20.23
N ARG A 44 -0.52 -5.93 -19.21
CA ARG A 44 -0.61 -6.65 -17.95
C ARG A 44 -1.89 -6.31 -17.19
N PHE A 45 -2.27 -5.03 -17.19
CA PHE A 45 -3.51 -4.58 -16.56
C PHE A 45 -4.75 -5.20 -17.24
N GLY A 46 -4.77 -5.27 -18.57
CA GLY A 46 -5.82 -5.98 -19.30
C GLY A 46 -5.89 -7.46 -18.91
N ALA A 47 -4.75 -8.15 -18.80
CA ALA A 47 -4.71 -9.55 -18.36
C ALA A 47 -5.22 -9.72 -16.91
N VAL A 48 -4.84 -8.83 -16.00
CA VAL A 48 -5.31 -8.83 -14.60
C VAL A 48 -6.81 -8.58 -14.53
N LEU A 49 -7.36 -7.64 -15.31
CA LEU A 49 -8.80 -7.42 -15.37
C LEU A 49 -9.57 -8.67 -15.85
N VAL A 50 -9.04 -9.37 -16.84
CA VAL A 50 -9.68 -10.60 -17.33
C VAL A 50 -9.59 -11.70 -16.29
N VAL A 51 -8.42 -11.94 -15.71
CA VAL A 51 -8.23 -13.06 -14.75
C VAL A 51 -8.89 -12.77 -13.41
N CYS A 52 -8.60 -11.62 -12.79
CA CYS A 52 -9.08 -11.31 -11.45
C CYS A 52 -10.47 -10.66 -11.46
N GLY A 53 -10.76 -9.77 -12.43
CA GLY A 53 -12.02 -9.06 -12.51
C GLY A 53 -13.16 -9.94 -13.03
N ILE A 54 -12.90 -10.82 -13.99
CA ILE A 54 -13.89 -11.68 -14.60
C ILE A 54 -13.72 -13.13 -14.13
N GLY A 55 -12.53 -13.72 -14.30
CA GLY A 55 -12.28 -15.14 -14.03
C GLY A 55 -12.44 -15.52 -12.55
N LEU A 56 -11.98 -14.68 -11.64
CA LEU A 56 -12.12 -14.86 -10.19
C LEU A 56 -13.23 -13.98 -9.60
N ASN A 57 -14.21 -13.57 -10.41
CA ASN A 57 -15.30 -12.75 -9.91
C ASN A 57 -16.14 -13.51 -8.90
N SER A 58 -16.23 -12.99 -7.69
CA SER A 58 -16.92 -13.65 -6.58
C SER A 58 -18.40 -13.88 -6.84
N TYR A 59 -19.06 -13.01 -7.61
CA TYR A 59 -20.46 -13.17 -7.95
C TYR A 59 -20.70 -14.42 -8.80
N LEU A 60 -19.85 -14.64 -9.82
CA LEU A 60 -19.99 -15.80 -10.71
C LEU A 60 -19.79 -17.14 -9.97
N TRP A 61 -18.86 -17.18 -9.03
CA TRP A 61 -18.51 -18.40 -8.31
C TRP A 61 -19.40 -18.68 -7.09
N THR A 62 -19.78 -17.64 -6.33
CA THR A 62 -20.62 -17.81 -5.14
C THR A 62 -22.03 -18.20 -5.46
N SER A 63 -22.55 -17.81 -6.63
CA SER A 63 -23.90 -18.19 -7.07
C SER A 63 -24.00 -19.62 -7.60
N THR A 64 -22.89 -20.20 -8.11
CA THR A 64 -22.91 -21.46 -8.86
C THR A 64 -22.19 -22.62 -8.17
N VAL A 65 -21.07 -22.38 -7.51
CA VAL A 65 -20.15 -23.44 -7.06
C VAL A 65 -19.87 -23.42 -5.56
N VAL A 66 -19.87 -22.25 -4.94
CA VAL A 66 -19.34 -22.06 -3.57
C VAL A 66 -20.45 -21.61 -2.64
N GLY A 67 -21.24 -22.54 -2.12
CA GLY A 67 -22.22 -22.28 -1.06
C GLY A 67 -21.64 -22.34 0.34
N GLY A 68 -22.19 -21.54 1.28
CA GLY A 68 -21.91 -21.64 2.71
C GLY A 68 -20.45 -21.43 3.12
N TRP A 69 -19.80 -22.43 3.69
CA TRP A 69 -18.43 -22.37 4.22
C TRP A 69 -17.33 -22.20 3.16
N GLY A 70 -17.59 -22.53 1.91
CA GLY A 70 -16.63 -22.43 0.82
C GLY A 70 -16.29 -20.98 0.42
N VAL A 71 -17.09 -20.00 0.82
CA VAL A 71 -16.86 -18.57 0.48
C VAL A 71 -15.58 -18.03 1.14
N THR A 72 -15.24 -18.48 2.34
CA THR A 72 -14.06 -18.02 3.07
C THR A 72 -12.73 -18.43 2.40
N PRO A 73 -12.52 -19.72 2.07
CA PRO A 73 -11.31 -20.11 1.33
C PRO A 73 -11.26 -19.51 -0.07
N PHE A 74 -12.41 -19.33 -0.74
CA PHE A 74 -12.44 -18.64 -2.02
C PHE A 74 -11.97 -17.18 -1.92
N ALA A 75 -12.41 -16.43 -0.91
CA ALA A 75 -11.95 -15.07 -0.67
C ALA A 75 -10.43 -15.02 -0.43
N ALA A 76 -9.86 -16.01 0.27
CA ALA A 76 -8.41 -16.10 0.45
C ALA A 76 -7.67 -16.36 -0.88
N VAL A 77 -8.20 -17.22 -1.75
CA VAL A 77 -7.62 -17.45 -3.08
C VAL A 77 -7.65 -16.18 -3.92
N VAL A 78 -8.78 -15.47 -3.94
CA VAL A 78 -8.90 -14.18 -4.66
C VAL A 78 -7.90 -13.15 -4.13
N PHE A 79 -7.75 -13.06 -2.80
CA PHE A 79 -6.79 -12.16 -2.18
C PHE A 79 -5.34 -12.50 -2.56
N ILE A 80 -4.93 -13.76 -2.52
CA ILE A 80 -3.59 -14.19 -2.92
C ILE A 80 -3.35 -13.88 -4.40
N ALA A 81 -4.35 -14.14 -5.26
CA ALA A 81 -4.27 -13.83 -6.68
C ALA A 81 -4.15 -12.32 -6.93
N SER A 82 -4.87 -11.49 -6.19
CA SER A 82 -4.81 -10.03 -6.31
C SER A 82 -3.45 -9.48 -5.89
N VAL A 83 -2.86 -9.97 -4.79
CA VAL A 83 -1.49 -9.60 -4.37
C VAL A 83 -0.46 -10.02 -5.44
N ALA A 84 -0.62 -11.21 -6.04
CA ALA A 84 0.23 -11.63 -7.16
C ALA A 84 0.06 -10.73 -8.40
N ALA A 85 -1.17 -10.29 -8.67
CA ALA A 85 -1.49 -9.33 -9.72
C ALA A 85 -0.84 -7.97 -9.48
N LEU A 86 -0.85 -7.46 -8.25
CA LEU A 86 -0.12 -6.23 -7.89
C LEU A 86 1.38 -6.35 -8.19
N ARG A 87 1.98 -7.48 -7.82
CA ARG A 87 3.39 -7.77 -8.13
C ARG A 87 3.66 -7.85 -9.64
N ALA A 88 2.69 -8.29 -10.44
CA ALA A 88 2.80 -8.33 -11.89
C ALA A 88 2.69 -6.95 -12.53
N LEU A 89 1.90 -6.04 -11.97
CA LEU A 89 1.65 -4.69 -12.47
C LEU A 89 2.73 -3.68 -12.07
N PHE A 90 3.20 -3.77 -10.82
CA PHE A 90 4.10 -2.79 -10.22
C PHE A 90 5.46 -3.40 -9.89
N ASP A 91 6.50 -2.56 -9.92
CA ASP A 91 7.84 -2.98 -9.50
C ASP A 91 8.01 -2.77 -7.99
N ALA A 92 7.45 -3.70 -7.24
CA ALA A 92 7.43 -3.67 -5.78
C ALA A 92 7.82 -5.04 -5.20
N GLY A 93 8.33 -5.10 -3.98
CA GLY A 93 8.55 -6.34 -3.24
C GLY A 93 7.24 -7.05 -2.87
N TRP A 94 7.30 -8.33 -2.52
CA TRP A 94 6.15 -9.07 -2.04
C TRP A 94 5.57 -8.49 -0.74
N ASP A 95 6.45 -8.00 0.13
CA ASP A 95 6.14 -7.32 1.38
C ASP A 95 5.27 -6.07 1.16
N VAL A 96 5.66 -5.26 0.17
CA VAL A 96 4.92 -4.05 -0.22
C VAL A 96 3.58 -4.39 -0.87
N ALA A 97 3.57 -5.37 -1.79
CA ALA A 97 2.35 -5.82 -2.44
C ALA A 97 1.35 -6.39 -1.42
N PHE A 98 1.83 -7.18 -0.46
CA PHE A 98 1.02 -7.73 0.60
C PHE A 98 0.47 -6.64 1.54
N PHE A 99 1.28 -5.63 1.89
CA PHE A 99 0.86 -4.51 2.71
C PHE A 99 -0.30 -3.72 2.06
N PHE A 100 -0.15 -3.33 0.79
CA PHE A 100 -1.21 -2.61 0.08
C PHE A 100 -2.42 -3.48 -0.22
N GLY A 101 -2.22 -4.76 -0.51
CA GLY A 101 -3.30 -5.74 -0.65
C GLY A 101 -4.14 -5.85 0.62
N ALA A 102 -3.50 -5.92 1.78
CA ALA A 102 -4.21 -5.98 3.07
C ALA A 102 -4.95 -4.67 3.40
N ALA A 103 -4.35 -3.51 3.06
CA ALA A 103 -5.04 -2.23 3.17
C ALA A 103 -6.30 -2.18 2.28
N ALA A 104 -6.18 -2.64 1.04
CA ALA A 104 -7.29 -2.74 0.11
C ALA A 104 -8.38 -3.73 0.59
N TYR A 105 -7.96 -4.83 1.20
CA TYR A 105 -8.90 -5.80 1.81
C TYR A 105 -9.70 -5.17 2.97
N SER A 106 -9.07 -4.33 3.79
CA SER A 106 -9.77 -3.59 4.85
C SER A 106 -10.77 -2.58 4.28
N VAL A 107 -10.45 -1.92 3.17
CA VAL A 107 -11.37 -1.03 2.44
C VAL A 107 -12.54 -1.80 1.85
N GLU A 108 -12.27 -2.95 1.24
CA GLU A 108 -13.32 -3.86 0.75
C GLU A 108 -14.22 -4.32 1.93
N GLY A 109 -13.62 -4.66 3.08
CA GLY A 109 -14.36 -5.01 4.29
C GLY A 109 -15.36 -3.92 4.72
N ILE A 110 -14.96 -2.65 4.68
CA ILE A 110 -15.88 -1.53 4.96
C ILE A 110 -17.05 -1.54 3.99
N THR A 111 -16.80 -1.65 2.69
CA THR A 111 -17.85 -1.67 1.66
C THR A 111 -18.74 -2.92 1.76
N TYR A 112 -18.16 -4.06 2.10
CA TYR A 112 -18.89 -5.30 2.37
C TYR A 112 -19.87 -5.12 3.51
N PHE A 113 -19.44 -4.58 4.65
CA PHE A 113 -20.29 -4.39 5.82
C PHE A 113 -21.39 -3.35 5.57
N ILE A 114 -21.12 -2.29 4.81
CA ILE A 114 -22.14 -1.30 4.39
C ILE A 114 -23.23 -2.01 3.56
N ARG A 115 -22.84 -2.82 2.56
CA ARG A 115 -23.78 -3.57 1.74
C ARG A 115 -24.54 -4.62 2.54
N ARG A 116 -23.88 -5.22 3.52
CA ARG A 116 -24.50 -6.24 4.37
C ARG A 116 -25.49 -5.64 5.35
N ALA A 117 -25.22 -4.45 5.89
CA ALA A 117 -26.17 -3.71 6.72
C ALA A 117 -27.50 -3.46 5.99
N ASP A 118 -27.45 -3.12 4.68
CA ASP A 118 -28.67 -2.97 3.87
C ASP A 118 -29.52 -4.24 3.78
N ALA A 119 -28.91 -5.41 3.78
CA ALA A 119 -29.64 -6.67 3.77
C ALA A 119 -30.56 -6.86 5.01
N TYR A 120 -30.28 -6.11 6.11
CA TYR A 120 -31.13 -6.10 7.29
C TYR A 120 -32.20 -4.98 7.28
N PHE A 121 -31.87 -3.82 6.69
CA PHE A 121 -32.78 -2.69 6.66
C PHE A 121 -33.64 -2.64 5.39
N GLY A 122 -33.21 -3.29 4.31
CA GLY A 122 -33.94 -3.38 3.04
C GLY A 122 -34.07 -2.04 2.30
N TRP A 123 -33.29 -1.02 2.66
CA TRP A 123 -33.42 0.35 2.11
C TRP A 123 -33.17 0.38 0.60
N PHE A 124 -32.11 -0.30 0.15
CA PHE A 124 -31.76 -0.28 -1.27
C PHE A 124 -32.68 -1.20 -2.09
N ALA A 125 -33.15 -2.29 -1.50
CA ALA A 125 -34.14 -3.15 -2.15
C ALA A 125 -35.46 -2.41 -2.40
N ALA A 126 -35.91 -1.56 -1.45
CA ALA A 126 -37.09 -0.73 -1.58
C ALA A 126 -36.96 0.33 -2.71
N MET A 127 -35.75 0.73 -3.06
CA MET A 127 -35.47 1.73 -4.11
C MET A 127 -35.39 1.13 -5.52
N GLY A 128 -35.45 -0.19 -5.69
CA GLY A 128 -35.35 -0.86 -6.99
C GLY A 128 -34.02 -0.55 -7.71
N LEU A 129 -34.08 -0.13 -8.97
CA LEU A 129 -32.89 0.21 -9.74
C LEU A 129 -32.03 1.34 -9.11
N TRP A 130 -32.65 2.31 -8.48
CA TRP A 130 -31.96 3.39 -7.76
C TRP A 130 -31.15 2.86 -6.57
N GLY A 131 -31.57 1.76 -5.95
CA GLY A 131 -30.82 1.13 -4.89
C GLY A 131 -29.42 0.66 -5.32
N ASN A 132 -29.30 0.14 -6.55
CA ASN A 132 -27.99 -0.26 -7.11
C ASN A 132 -27.09 0.97 -7.40
N VAL A 133 -27.66 2.06 -7.87
CA VAL A 133 -26.94 3.34 -8.06
C VAL A 133 -26.42 3.86 -6.71
N VAL A 134 -27.24 3.81 -5.66
CA VAL A 134 -26.83 4.22 -4.31
C VAL A 134 -25.74 3.33 -3.76
N LYS A 135 -25.81 2.01 -3.94
CA LYS A 135 -24.73 1.07 -3.56
C LYS A 135 -23.40 1.44 -4.21
N LEU A 136 -23.41 1.66 -5.53
CA LEU A 136 -22.20 2.06 -6.25
C LEU A 136 -21.67 3.43 -5.78
N ALA A 137 -22.56 4.38 -5.56
CA ALA A 137 -22.19 5.69 -5.03
C ALA A 137 -21.53 5.60 -3.66
N LEU A 138 -22.04 4.73 -2.77
CA LEU A 138 -21.43 4.48 -1.46
C LEU A 138 -20.04 3.82 -1.57
N VAL A 139 -19.87 2.86 -2.48
CA VAL A 139 -18.54 2.28 -2.76
C VAL A 139 -17.60 3.37 -3.26
N ALA A 140 -18.00 4.17 -4.25
CA ALA A 140 -17.20 5.26 -4.79
C ALA A 140 -16.88 6.32 -3.72
N LEU A 141 -17.83 6.66 -2.88
CA LEU A 141 -17.63 7.58 -1.75
C LEU A 141 -16.61 7.03 -0.75
N THR A 142 -16.70 5.74 -0.40
CA THR A 142 -15.73 5.09 0.50
C THR A 142 -14.33 5.15 -0.09
N LEU A 143 -14.17 4.80 -1.37
CA LEU A 143 -12.89 4.89 -2.08
C LEU A 143 -12.37 6.33 -2.13
N LEU A 144 -13.22 7.31 -2.37
CA LEU A 144 -12.86 8.72 -2.41
C LEU A 144 -12.41 9.22 -1.03
N VAL A 145 -13.11 8.87 0.04
CA VAL A 145 -12.73 9.23 1.41
C VAL A 145 -11.37 8.62 1.76
N VAL A 146 -11.18 7.33 1.49
CA VAL A 146 -9.89 6.64 1.71
C VAL A 146 -8.78 7.30 0.90
N TYR A 147 -9.03 7.65 -0.36
CA TYR A 147 -8.07 8.37 -1.19
C TYR A 147 -7.67 9.71 -0.57
N ARG A 148 -8.65 10.53 -0.20
CA ARG A 148 -8.41 11.86 0.40
C ARG A 148 -7.69 11.79 1.74
N VAL A 149 -8.12 10.88 2.61
CA VAL A 149 -7.63 10.82 4.00
C VAL A 149 -6.30 10.08 4.10
N LEU A 150 -6.15 8.98 3.36
CA LEU A 150 -4.97 8.12 3.47
C LEU A 150 -3.99 8.32 2.32
N VAL A 151 -4.42 8.15 1.06
CA VAL A 151 -3.48 8.14 -0.06
C VAL A 151 -2.81 9.49 -0.27
N LEU A 152 -3.57 10.61 -0.28
CA LEU A 152 -2.98 11.94 -0.45
C LEU A 152 -2.07 12.34 0.71
N ARG A 153 -2.37 11.89 1.92
CA ARG A 153 -1.56 12.19 3.11
C ARG A 153 -0.22 11.47 3.11
N TYR A 154 -0.12 10.34 2.40
CA TYR A 154 1.06 9.48 2.37
C TYR A 154 1.81 9.53 1.04
N GLN A 155 1.34 10.31 0.06
CA GLN A 155 2.06 10.58 -1.17
C GLN A 155 3.38 11.29 -0.88
N GLY A 156 4.49 10.74 -1.36
CA GLY A 156 5.82 11.38 -1.28
C GLY A 156 6.80 10.76 -0.27
N GLY A 157 6.42 9.77 0.50
CA GLY A 157 7.28 9.11 1.48
C GLY A 157 8.28 8.08 0.92
N GLY A 158 8.54 8.05 -0.38
CA GLY A 158 9.42 7.05 -1.01
C GLY A 158 8.80 5.65 -1.08
N LEU A 159 9.51 4.71 -1.72
CA LEU A 159 9.09 3.30 -1.77
C LEU A 159 9.05 2.73 -0.34
N PRO A 160 7.90 2.22 0.10
CA PRO A 160 7.79 1.62 1.41
C PRO A 160 8.71 0.40 1.49
N SER A 161 9.79 0.50 2.23
CA SER A 161 10.56 -0.68 2.59
C SER A 161 9.92 -1.32 3.82
N VAL A 162 9.03 -2.26 3.59
CA VAL A 162 8.28 -3.00 4.61
C VAL A 162 9.13 -4.16 5.20
N SER A 163 10.42 -3.96 5.37
CA SER A 163 11.30 -5.03 5.89
C SER A 163 11.09 -5.35 7.38
N ASN A 164 10.07 -4.78 8.00
CA ASN A 164 9.81 -5.00 9.42
C ASN A 164 8.84 -6.18 9.61
N GLY A 165 9.34 -7.31 10.12
CA GLY A 165 8.53 -8.50 10.41
C GLY A 165 7.33 -8.22 11.32
N PHE A 166 7.41 -7.22 12.20
CA PHE A 166 6.30 -6.78 13.02
C PHE A 166 5.15 -6.22 12.16
N LEU A 167 5.45 -5.42 11.14
CA LEU A 167 4.43 -4.87 10.25
C LEU A 167 3.73 -5.98 9.45
N LEU A 168 4.49 -6.96 8.95
CA LEU A 168 3.92 -8.12 8.25
C LEU A 168 3.04 -8.97 9.16
N ALA A 169 3.47 -9.21 10.41
CA ALA A 169 2.66 -9.91 11.40
C ALA A 169 1.37 -9.16 11.71
N PHE A 170 1.45 -7.82 11.88
CA PHE A 170 0.27 -6.98 12.10
C PHE A 170 -0.71 -7.06 10.93
N VAL A 171 -0.22 -7.00 9.70
CA VAL A 171 -1.03 -7.15 8.48
C VAL A 171 -1.71 -8.52 8.42
N ALA A 172 -1.00 -9.61 8.75
CA ALA A 172 -1.56 -10.95 8.79
C ALA A 172 -2.68 -11.07 9.85
N VAL A 173 -2.47 -10.49 11.03
CA VAL A 173 -3.51 -10.43 12.09
C VAL A 173 -4.73 -9.62 11.61
N THR A 174 -4.50 -8.51 10.93
CA THR A 174 -5.58 -7.70 10.35
C THR A 174 -6.46 -8.51 9.41
N LEU A 175 -5.83 -9.22 8.46
CA LEU A 175 -6.54 -10.09 7.51
C LEU A 175 -7.34 -11.19 8.22
N LEU A 176 -6.75 -11.81 9.24
CA LEU A 176 -7.43 -12.82 10.04
C LEU A 176 -8.66 -12.25 10.74
N VAL A 177 -8.54 -11.11 11.40
CA VAL A 177 -9.63 -10.44 12.12
C VAL A 177 -10.76 -10.05 11.18
N VAL A 178 -10.45 -9.43 10.04
CA VAL A 178 -11.45 -9.03 9.04
C VAL A 178 -12.19 -10.25 8.49
N ASN A 179 -11.46 -11.34 8.21
CA ASN A 179 -12.05 -12.57 7.70
C ASN A 179 -12.96 -13.25 8.76
N LEU A 180 -12.54 -13.32 10.01
CA LEU A 180 -13.37 -13.83 11.11
C LEU A 180 -14.63 -12.99 11.30
N MET A 181 -14.52 -11.65 11.28
CA MET A 181 -15.65 -10.74 11.38
C MET A 181 -16.65 -10.94 10.25
N SER A 182 -16.19 -11.04 9.00
CA SER A 182 -17.07 -11.25 7.85
C SER A 182 -17.79 -12.62 7.90
N THR A 183 -17.12 -13.65 8.42
CA THR A 183 -17.74 -14.97 8.62
C THR A 183 -18.80 -14.92 9.72
N TRP A 184 -18.49 -14.26 10.83
CA TRP A 184 -19.42 -14.08 11.96
C TRP A 184 -20.71 -13.37 11.54
N VAL A 185 -20.62 -12.28 10.76
CA VAL A 185 -21.79 -11.54 10.26
C VAL A 185 -22.70 -12.42 9.41
N ARG A 186 -22.18 -13.36 8.66
CA ARG A 186 -23.00 -14.28 7.85
C ARG A 186 -23.86 -15.22 8.69
N VAL A 187 -23.37 -15.56 9.89
CA VAL A 187 -24.02 -16.54 10.77
C VAL A 187 -24.99 -15.90 11.77
N SER A 188 -24.83 -14.61 12.08
CA SER A 188 -25.46 -13.96 13.25
C SER A 188 -26.94 -13.55 13.08
N GLY A 189 -27.59 -13.76 11.94
CA GLY A 189 -29.01 -13.50 11.75
C GLY A 189 -29.47 -12.09 12.22
N ALA A 190 -30.38 -12.04 13.20
CA ALA A 190 -30.97 -10.78 13.68
C ALA A 190 -29.97 -9.76 14.30
N GLN A 191 -28.81 -10.21 14.74
CA GLN A 191 -27.75 -9.35 15.26
C GLN A 191 -26.83 -8.78 14.18
N GLY A 192 -27.12 -9.08 12.91
CA GLY A 192 -26.25 -8.76 11.78
C GLY A 192 -26.01 -7.27 11.58
N ALA A 193 -26.96 -6.40 11.87
CA ALA A 193 -26.78 -4.94 11.76
C ALA A 193 -25.75 -4.41 12.75
N LEU A 194 -25.81 -4.84 14.02
CA LEU A 194 -24.81 -4.48 15.03
C LEU A 194 -23.43 -5.00 14.66
N THR A 195 -23.35 -6.26 14.23
CA THR A 195 -22.09 -6.88 13.83
C THR A 195 -21.51 -6.20 12.60
N ALA A 196 -22.33 -5.77 11.64
CA ALA A 196 -21.89 -4.98 10.48
C ALA A 196 -21.29 -3.63 10.92
N THR A 197 -21.94 -2.93 11.87
CA THR A 197 -21.43 -1.66 12.41
C THR A 197 -20.06 -1.86 13.10
N TYR A 198 -19.94 -2.89 13.94
CA TYR A 198 -18.64 -3.24 14.55
C TYR A 198 -17.60 -3.57 13.51
N GLY A 199 -17.96 -4.30 12.45
CA GLY A 199 -17.07 -4.63 11.34
C GLY A 199 -16.54 -3.39 10.63
N ILE A 200 -17.37 -2.38 10.38
CA ILE A 200 -16.95 -1.09 9.80
C ILE A 200 -15.94 -0.40 10.72
N ILE A 201 -16.28 -0.26 12.01
CA ILE A 201 -15.41 0.39 13.00
C ILE A 201 -14.05 -0.33 13.08
N CYS A 202 -14.05 -1.66 13.18
CA CYS A 202 -12.82 -2.45 13.22
C CYS A 202 -11.96 -2.24 11.97
N ASN A 203 -12.54 -2.28 10.77
CA ASN A 203 -11.79 -2.07 9.53
C ASN A 203 -11.20 -0.65 9.43
N VAL A 204 -11.95 0.37 9.85
CA VAL A 204 -11.45 1.76 9.89
C VAL A 204 -10.29 1.90 10.87
N LEU A 205 -10.41 1.31 12.07
CA LEU A 205 -9.33 1.32 13.07
C LEU A 205 -8.10 0.57 12.57
N LEU A 206 -8.27 -0.64 12.03
CA LEU A 206 -7.19 -1.44 11.48
C LEU A 206 -6.45 -0.69 10.37
N LEU A 207 -7.19 -0.11 9.44
CA LEU A 207 -6.62 0.68 8.34
C LEU A 207 -5.85 1.90 8.87
N THR A 208 -6.39 2.61 9.86
CA THR A 208 -5.75 3.77 10.47
C THR A 208 -4.45 3.36 11.18
N VAL A 209 -4.48 2.30 11.99
CA VAL A 209 -3.29 1.79 12.69
C VAL A 209 -2.25 1.28 11.71
N GLN A 210 -2.65 0.55 10.66
CA GLN A 210 -1.75 0.06 9.62
C GLN A 210 -0.96 1.20 8.97
N PHE A 211 -1.64 2.28 8.58
CA PHE A 211 -0.98 3.44 8.00
C PHE A 211 -0.17 4.26 9.01
N ASP A 212 -0.60 4.36 10.28
CA ASP A 212 0.18 5.05 11.30
C ASP A 212 1.49 4.33 11.61
N VAL A 213 1.46 3.01 11.77
CA VAL A 213 2.66 2.17 11.94
C VAL A 213 3.59 2.31 10.73
N PHE A 214 3.04 2.27 9.53
CA PHE A 214 3.81 2.48 8.31
C PHE A 214 4.50 3.86 8.28
N ARG A 215 3.78 4.92 8.60
CA ARG A 215 4.31 6.28 8.67
C ARG A 215 5.44 6.41 9.70
N ARG A 216 5.27 5.85 10.88
CA ARG A 216 6.31 5.88 11.93
C ARG A 216 7.58 5.18 11.43
N SER A 217 7.46 4.02 10.84
CA SER A 217 8.59 3.28 10.27
C SER A 217 9.30 4.06 9.16
N SER A 218 8.57 4.80 8.32
CA SER A 218 9.14 5.66 7.28
C SER A 218 9.92 6.83 7.88
N LEU A 219 9.34 7.53 8.87
CA LEU A 219 9.98 8.66 9.55
C LEU A 219 11.25 8.23 10.32
N GLU A 220 11.23 7.07 10.96
CA GLU A 220 12.42 6.52 11.64
C GLU A 220 13.57 6.29 10.65
N ARG A 221 13.28 5.78 9.46
CA ARG A 221 14.30 5.58 8.41
C ARG A 221 14.84 6.88 7.85
N GLU A 222 13.98 7.85 7.58
CA GLU A 222 14.42 9.19 7.14
C GLU A 222 15.35 9.82 8.18
N ARG A 223 15.01 9.67 9.47
CA ARG A 223 15.85 10.11 10.58
C ARG A 223 17.19 9.39 10.61
N ASP A 224 17.19 8.08 10.47
CA ASP A 224 18.42 7.27 10.47
C ASP A 224 19.33 7.62 9.28
N LEU A 225 18.75 7.85 8.10
CA LEU A 225 19.49 8.30 6.93
C LEU A 225 20.07 9.70 7.15
N ALA A 226 19.30 10.64 7.69
CA ALA A 226 19.78 11.97 8.02
C ALA A 226 20.96 11.92 9.02
N LEU A 227 20.86 11.10 10.06
CA LEU A 227 21.94 10.91 11.04
C LEU A 227 23.19 10.27 10.43
N ARG A 228 23.04 9.34 9.49
CA ARG A 228 24.18 8.74 8.77
C ARG A 228 24.88 9.78 7.90
N LEU A 229 24.12 10.57 7.13
CA LEU A 229 24.68 11.65 6.30
C LEU A 229 25.38 12.71 7.13
N ASP A 230 24.84 13.08 8.27
CA ASP A 230 25.47 14.06 9.18
C ASP A 230 26.81 13.53 9.75
N ARG A 231 26.83 12.25 10.18
CA ARG A 231 28.08 11.60 10.61
C ARG A 231 29.13 11.55 9.50
N GLU A 232 28.71 11.32 8.27
CA GLU A 232 29.61 11.27 7.13
C GLU A 232 30.17 12.65 6.77
N ARG A 233 29.35 13.69 6.83
CA ARG A 233 29.79 15.09 6.69
C ARG A 233 30.81 15.47 7.77
N LEU A 234 30.56 15.10 9.03
CA LEU A 234 31.52 15.35 10.11
C LEU A 234 32.86 14.62 9.91
N ARG A 235 32.83 13.38 9.41
CA ARG A 235 34.07 12.65 9.05
C ARG A 235 34.83 13.35 7.93
N GLN A 236 34.15 13.77 6.88
CA GLN A 236 34.77 14.51 5.77
C GLN A 236 35.36 15.84 6.22
N GLN A 237 34.67 16.58 7.09
CA GLN A 237 35.18 17.82 7.66
C GLN A 237 36.44 17.60 8.50
N ARG A 238 36.50 16.53 9.32
CA ARG A 238 37.68 16.17 10.10
C ARG A 238 38.88 15.82 9.19
N ALA A 239 38.62 14.93 8.21
CA ALA A 239 39.66 14.57 7.24
C ALA A 239 40.16 15.78 6.44
N SER A 240 39.28 16.72 6.07
CA SER A 240 39.68 17.97 5.40
C SER A 240 40.53 18.86 6.30
N ARG A 241 40.21 19.01 7.58
CA ARG A 241 41.03 19.77 8.55
C ARG A 241 42.39 19.12 8.76
N GLU A 242 42.46 17.82 8.92
CA GLU A 242 43.70 17.06 9.03
C GLU A 242 44.59 17.25 7.80
N ASN A 243 44.03 17.22 6.60
CA ASN A 243 44.71 17.46 5.35
C ASN A 243 45.25 18.89 5.27
N ILE A 244 44.46 19.90 5.66
CA ILE A 244 44.91 21.32 5.71
C ILE A 244 46.08 21.49 6.69
N GLU A 245 45.97 20.87 7.86
CA GLU A 245 47.03 20.92 8.88
C GLU A 245 48.32 20.28 8.36
N LEU A 246 48.20 19.11 7.72
CA LEU A 246 49.33 18.40 7.11
C LEU A 246 49.98 19.21 5.97
N ILE A 247 49.17 19.90 5.15
CA ILE A 247 49.66 20.81 4.10
C ILE A 247 50.39 21.99 4.75
N ASN A 248 49.85 22.60 5.80
CA ASN A 248 50.50 23.71 6.50
C ASN A 248 51.85 23.30 7.09
N VAL A 249 51.95 22.14 7.74
CA VAL A 249 53.21 21.59 8.25
C VAL A 249 54.20 21.41 7.12
N LYS A 250 53.82 20.75 6.01
CA LYS A 250 54.71 20.57 4.87
C LYS A 250 55.14 21.87 4.21
N CYS A 251 54.26 22.86 4.11
CA CYS A 251 54.62 24.19 3.61
C CYS A 251 55.63 24.90 4.52
N HIS A 252 55.49 24.74 5.84
CA HIS A 252 56.42 25.28 6.81
C HIS A 252 57.81 24.63 6.67
N ASP A 253 57.86 23.29 6.55
CA ASP A 253 59.10 22.53 6.39
C ASP A 253 59.82 22.91 5.06
N LEU A 254 59.08 23.03 3.96
CA LEU A 254 59.60 23.50 2.68
C LEU A 254 60.18 24.91 2.78
N LYS A 255 59.50 25.81 3.50
CA LYS A 255 60.00 27.17 3.74
C LYS A 255 61.36 27.15 4.48
N HIS A 256 61.51 26.30 5.49
CA HIS A 256 62.79 26.12 6.21
C HIS A 256 63.86 25.52 5.31
N GLN A 257 63.56 24.51 4.47
CA GLN A 257 64.52 23.94 3.52
C GLN A 257 65.00 25.00 2.51
N ILE A 258 64.11 25.80 1.96
CA ILE A 258 64.43 26.87 1.02
C ILE A 258 65.33 27.92 1.73
N ALA A 259 65.03 28.31 2.97
CA ALA A 259 65.85 29.21 3.74
C ALA A 259 67.26 28.65 3.98
N ALA A 260 67.37 27.37 4.32
CA ALA A 260 68.67 26.69 4.51
C ALA A 260 69.48 26.61 3.21
N LEU A 261 68.87 26.37 2.07
CA LEU A 261 69.50 26.36 0.76
C LEU A 261 70.00 27.74 0.36
N ARG A 262 69.33 28.84 0.73
CA ARG A 262 69.78 30.26 0.48
C ARG A 262 70.97 30.65 1.31
N THR A 263 71.18 30.00 2.46
CA THR A 263 72.30 30.29 3.35
C THR A 263 73.54 29.45 3.05
N MET A 264 73.48 28.48 2.15
CA MET A 264 74.62 27.71 1.68
C MET A 264 75.45 28.62 0.75
N PRO A 265 76.77 28.81 0.99
CA PRO A 265 77.61 29.55 0.11
C PRO A 265 77.68 28.87 -1.26
N SER A 266 77.49 29.67 -2.33
CA SER A 266 77.60 29.20 -3.70
C SER A 266 79.01 28.63 -3.88
N SER A 267 79.06 27.40 -4.46
CA SER A 267 80.30 26.65 -4.71
C SER A 267 81.20 27.33 -5.76
N GLU A 268 80.92 28.56 -6.16
CA GLU A 268 81.71 29.34 -7.16
C GLU A 268 82.87 30.16 -6.57
N GLU A 269 83.11 30.06 -5.26
CA GLU A 269 84.28 30.79 -4.67
C GLU A 269 85.41 29.82 -4.26
N ARG A 270 85.60 28.72 -5.01
CA ARG A 270 86.82 27.90 -4.89
C ARG A 270 87.37 27.55 -6.27
N ASP A 271 88.00 28.56 -6.90
CA ASP A 271 89.11 28.40 -7.87
C ASP A 271 90.05 29.57 -7.77
#